data_c507a7575a6db52d0765cc65f1ecaaf8
#
_entry.id   c507a7575a6db52d0765cc65f1ecaaf8
#
_cell.length_a   1.000
_cell.length_b   1.000
_cell.length_c   1.000
_cell.angle_alpha   90.00
_cell.angle_beta   90.00
_cell.angle_gamma   90.00
#
_symmetry.space_group_name_H-M   'P 1'
#
loop_
_entity.id
_entity.type
_entity.pdbx_description
1 polymer ?
#
loop_
_entity_poly.entity_id
_entity_poly.type
_entity_poly.pdbx_seq_one_letter_code
_entity_poly.pdbx_strand_id
1 'polypeptide(L)'
;MKALDQYLTEHKEDITLQWLETCTLKGTLLYSAKDQQKLEQKLKEQHESLVAIVAKSIRKEDVKDELKQWSLQCARDRAVHEVTVTESVGQFNAFRHIMWQWIQDFSEAASSQEIGIQEVFEWSKILNQTIDEIIEVFTEEYHQVTVIQLNAQKEMINELSAPIMPISKDIGILPLVGEIDTYRARTILESVLAQCSALKLSYLFLDISGVPIVDTMVAYQIFKVIDSTKLLGIETIISGIRPEIAQTVVKLGLDFSQVKTEQSLAKALANKGFKIEES
;
A
#
# COMPACT_ATOMS: atom_id res chain seq x y z
N MET A 1 -29.81 30.46 -29.12
CA MET A 1 -29.16 30.61 -27.79
C MET A 1 -28.26 29.44 -27.52
N LYS A 2 -27.07 29.64 -27.00
CA LYS A 2 -26.21 28.52 -26.64
C LYS A 2 -26.79 27.81 -25.40
N ALA A 3 -26.84 26.51 -25.40
CA ALA A 3 -27.22 25.76 -24.23
C ALA A 3 -26.04 25.73 -23.22
N LEU A 4 -26.29 25.56 -21.92
CA LEU A 4 -25.26 25.57 -20.88
C LEU A 4 -24.14 24.57 -21.15
N ASP A 5 -24.49 23.36 -21.59
CA ASP A 5 -23.52 22.31 -21.93
C ASP A 5 -22.55 22.72 -23.05
N GLN A 6 -23.05 23.42 -24.05
CA GLN A 6 -22.24 23.96 -25.13
C GLN A 6 -21.31 25.06 -24.62
N TYR A 7 -21.80 25.94 -23.75
CA TYR A 7 -21.00 26.98 -23.10
C TYR A 7 -19.86 26.37 -22.27
N LEU A 8 -20.15 25.40 -21.42
CA LEU A 8 -19.13 24.73 -20.61
C LEU A 8 -18.09 23.99 -21.49
N THR A 9 -18.53 23.37 -22.58
CA THR A 9 -17.64 22.67 -23.51
C THR A 9 -16.69 23.62 -24.24
N GLU A 10 -17.19 24.79 -24.66
CA GLU A 10 -16.37 25.80 -25.32
C GLU A 10 -15.34 26.43 -24.39
N HIS A 11 -15.67 26.57 -23.09
CA HIS A 11 -14.79 27.14 -22.06
C HIS A 11 -14.05 26.12 -21.19
N LYS A 12 -14.01 24.85 -21.61
CA LYS A 12 -13.40 23.79 -20.79
C LYS A 12 -11.93 24.05 -20.42
N GLU A 13 -11.18 24.70 -21.33
CA GLU A 13 -9.78 25.08 -21.10
C GLU A 13 -9.65 26.18 -20.05
N ASP A 14 -10.50 27.20 -20.10
CA ASP A 14 -10.52 28.30 -19.13
C ASP A 14 -10.93 27.81 -17.74
N ILE A 15 -11.96 26.95 -17.68
CA ILE A 15 -12.39 26.27 -16.45
C ILE A 15 -11.24 25.46 -15.84
N THR A 16 -10.50 24.74 -16.67
CA THR A 16 -9.36 23.92 -16.25
C THR A 16 -8.20 24.77 -15.76
N LEU A 17 -7.89 25.87 -16.42
CA LEU A 17 -6.85 26.81 -15.98
C LEU A 17 -7.19 27.43 -14.62
N GLN A 18 -8.43 27.90 -14.45
CA GLN A 18 -8.89 28.43 -13.16
C GLN A 18 -8.81 27.39 -12.04
N TRP A 19 -9.12 26.13 -12.32
CA TRP A 19 -8.98 25.06 -11.36
C TRP A 19 -7.51 24.80 -11.01
N LEU A 20 -6.62 24.77 -12.01
CA LEU A 20 -5.17 24.59 -11.78
C LEU A 20 -4.58 25.67 -10.91
N GLU A 21 -5.03 26.91 -11.03
CA GLU A 21 -4.61 28.03 -10.16
C GLU A 21 -5.02 27.83 -8.69
N THR A 22 -6.16 27.17 -8.45
CA THR A 22 -6.63 26.85 -7.09
C THR A 22 -5.93 25.63 -6.49
N CYS A 23 -5.43 24.73 -7.35
CA CYS A 23 -4.69 23.57 -6.93
C CYS A 23 -3.30 23.98 -6.47
N THR A 24 -3.14 24.20 -5.17
CA THR A 24 -1.81 24.32 -4.57
C THR A 24 -1.08 22.99 -4.74
N LEU A 25 -0.28 22.87 -5.79
CA LEU A 25 0.64 21.73 -6.04
C LEU A 25 1.74 21.62 -4.96
N LYS A 26 1.47 22.07 -3.74
CA LYS A 26 2.42 22.14 -2.62
C LYS A 26 2.89 20.77 -2.09
N GLY A 27 2.30 19.66 -2.53
CA GLY A 27 2.69 18.31 -2.10
C GLY A 27 3.65 17.57 -3.05
N THR A 28 3.83 18.01 -4.29
CA THR A 28 4.55 17.27 -5.34
C THR A 28 6.04 17.65 -5.45
N LEU A 29 6.71 17.93 -4.35
CA LEU A 29 8.16 18.24 -4.29
C LEU A 29 9.09 17.06 -4.69
N LEU A 30 8.54 15.91 -5.07
CA LEU A 30 9.32 14.71 -5.42
C LEU A 30 9.57 14.55 -6.93
N TYR A 31 9.04 15.41 -7.78
CA TYR A 31 9.21 15.28 -9.23
C TYR A 31 10.29 16.21 -9.79
N SER A 32 11.07 15.67 -10.73
CA SER A 32 11.97 16.50 -11.54
C SER A 32 11.18 17.55 -12.35
N ALA A 33 11.81 18.66 -12.76
CA ALA A 33 11.13 19.69 -13.56
C ALA A 33 10.48 19.15 -14.86
N LYS A 34 11.03 18.08 -15.46
CA LYS A 34 10.45 17.39 -16.62
C LYS A 34 9.22 16.57 -16.25
N ASP A 35 9.21 15.96 -15.07
CA ASP A 35 8.09 15.18 -14.59
C ASP A 35 6.93 16.07 -14.16
N GLN A 36 7.20 17.28 -13.64
CA GLN A 36 6.18 18.28 -13.32
C GLN A 36 5.38 18.72 -14.54
N GLN A 37 6.03 18.99 -15.68
CA GLN A 37 5.34 19.37 -16.91
C GLN A 37 4.42 18.24 -17.43
N LYS A 38 4.88 17.00 -17.38
CA LYS A 38 4.07 15.84 -17.77
C LYS A 38 2.88 15.63 -16.86
N LEU A 39 3.09 15.82 -15.55
CA LEU A 39 2.02 15.71 -14.57
C LEU A 39 0.98 16.82 -14.76
N GLU A 40 1.42 18.05 -14.94
CA GLU A 40 0.54 19.19 -15.19
C GLU A 40 -0.30 18.98 -16.45
N GLN A 41 0.32 18.53 -17.54
CA GLN A 41 -0.38 18.19 -18.77
C GLN A 41 -1.42 17.08 -18.57
N LYS A 42 -1.05 16.03 -17.84
CA LYS A 42 -1.97 14.92 -17.50
C LYS A 42 -3.14 15.39 -16.65
N LEU A 43 -2.87 16.25 -15.66
CA LEU A 43 -3.90 16.83 -14.81
C LEU A 43 -4.87 17.69 -15.63
N LYS A 44 -4.33 18.48 -16.56
CA LYS A 44 -5.12 19.29 -17.49
C LYS A 44 -6.05 18.41 -18.31
N GLU A 45 -5.53 17.38 -18.95
CA GLU A 45 -6.33 16.44 -19.76
C GLU A 45 -7.41 15.72 -18.94
N GLN A 46 -7.07 15.27 -17.74
CA GLN A 46 -8.03 14.64 -16.83
C GLN A 46 -9.15 15.62 -16.46
N HIS A 47 -8.80 16.87 -16.15
CA HIS A 47 -9.78 17.85 -15.74
C HIS A 47 -10.69 18.29 -16.91
N GLU A 48 -10.13 18.51 -18.09
CA GLU A 48 -10.91 18.81 -19.31
C GLU A 48 -11.91 17.68 -19.61
N SER A 49 -11.51 16.43 -19.42
CA SER A 49 -12.38 15.26 -19.55
C SER A 49 -13.52 15.30 -18.52
N LEU A 50 -13.23 15.71 -17.28
CA LEU A 50 -14.25 15.86 -16.24
C LEU A 50 -15.28 16.95 -16.59
N VAL A 51 -14.83 18.10 -17.09
CA VAL A 51 -15.73 19.17 -17.57
C VAL A 51 -16.63 18.63 -18.68
N ALA A 52 -16.10 17.85 -19.60
CA ALA A 52 -16.89 17.24 -20.67
C ALA A 52 -17.94 16.25 -20.15
N ILE A 53 -17.60 15.42 -19.14
CA ILE A 53 -18.54 14.50 -18.49
C ILE A 53 -19.69 15.29 -17.84
N VAL A 54 -19.38 16.36 -17.11
CA VAL A 54 -20.41 17.21 -16.49
C VAL A 54 -21.30 17.87 -17.54
N ALA A 55 -20.74 18.38 -18.63
CA ALA A 55 -21.50 18.98 -19.74
C ALA A 55 -22.47 17.96 -20.37
N LYS A 56 -22.03 16.70 -20.57
CA LYS A 56 -22.89 15.61 -21.04
C LYS A 56 -24.01 15.28 -20.03
N SER A 57 -23.67 15.26 -18.72
CA SER A 57 -24.68 15.03 -17.66
C SER A 57 -25.79 16.10 -17.68
N ILE A 58 -25.41 17.38 -17.91
CA ILE A 58 -26.38 18.49 -18.04
C ILE A 58 -27.30 18.27 -19.24
N ARG A 59 -26.83 17.67 -20.34
CA ARG A 59 -27.68 17.25 -21.47
C ARG A 59 -28.53 16.02 -21.19
N LYS A 60 -28.42 15.46 -19.98
CA LYS A 60 -29.12 14.22 -19.58
C LYS A 60 -28.67 12.98 -20.38
N GLU A 61 -27.44 13.00 -20.89
CA GLU A 61 -26.82 11.81 -21.48
C GLU A 61 -26.43 10.82 -20.38
N ASP A 62 -26.44 9.54 -20.71
CA ASP A 62 -25.95 8.51 -19.77
C ASP A 62 -24.40 8.52 -19.77
N VAL A 63 -23.82 9.00 -18.69
CA VAL A 63 -22.36 9.13 -18.50
C VAL A 63 -21.82 8.21 -17.42
N LYS A 64 -22.65 7.29 -16.90
CA LYS A 64 -22.28 6.46 -15.73
C LYS A 64 -20.98 5.68 -15.96
N ASP A 65 -20.83 5.04 -17.10
CA ASP A 65 -19.65 4.27 -17.41
C ASP A 65 -18.41 5.15 -17.60
N GLU A 66 -18.54 6.30 -18.29
CA GLU A 66 -17.46 7.25 -18.47
C GLU A 66 -17.01 7.84 -17.13
N LEU A 67 -17.96 8.24 -16.28
CA LEU A 67 -17.73 8.79 -14.96
C LEU A 67 -17.00 7.77 -14.06
N LYS A 68 -17.50 6.55 -14.06
CA LYS A 68 -16.90 5.46 -13.31
C LYS A 68 -15.45 5.21 -13.74
N GLN A 69 -15.21 5.08 -15.04
CA GLN A 69 -13.86 4.85 -15.57
C GLN A 69 -12.91 6.01 -15.24
N TRP A 70 -13.40 7.23 -15.38
CA TRP A 70 -12.64 8.42 -15.01
C TRP A 70 -12.26 8.42 -13.53
N SER A 71 -13.21 8.15 -12.64
CA SER A 71 -13.00 8.13 -11.19
C SER A 71 -12.02 7.04 -10.77
N LEU A 72 -12.14 5.83 -11.33
CA LEU A 72 -11.21 4.73 -11.09
C LEU A 72 -9.78 5.07 -11.51
N GLN A 73 -9.62 5.64 -12.71
CA GLN A 73 -8.31 6.03 -13.21
C GLN A 73 -7.70 7.15 -12.37
N CYS A 74 -8.49 8.14 -11.98
CA CYS A 74 -8.07 9.24 -11.13
C CYS A 74 -7.61 8.71 -9.75
N ALA A 75 -8.37 7.80 -9.13
CA ALA A 75 -8.03 7.22 -7.84
C ALA A 75 -6.70 6.46 -7.85
N ARG A 76 -6.50 5.62 -8.85
CA ARG A 76 -5.24 4.88 -9.05
C ARG A 76 -4.06 5.81 -9.24
N ASP A 77 -4.23 6.83 -10.05
CA ASP A 77 -3.19 7.82 -10.31
C ASP A 77 -2.80 8.56 -9.02
N ARG A 78 -3.78 9.01 -8.25
CA ARG A 78 -3.54 9.70 -6.98
C ARG A 78 -2.89 8.79 -5.93
N ALA A 79 -3.34 7.55 -5.80
CA ALA A 79 -2.77 6.59 -4.87
C ALA A 79 -1.31 6.26 -5.21
N VAL A 80 -0.98 6.07 -6.49
CA VAL A 80 0.40 5.80 -6.94
C VAL A 80 1.33 6.99 -6.67
N HIS A 81 0.82 8.21 -6.78
CA HIS A 81 1.59 9.44 -6.56
C HIS A 81 1.49 9.96 -5.12
N GLU A 82 0.95 9.17 -4.20
CA GLU A 82 0.82 9.49 -2.76
C GLU A 82 0.04 10.80 -2.48
N VAL A 83 -0.82 11.22 -3.40
CA VAL A 83 -1.72 12.36 -3.18
C VAL A 83 -2.83 11.90 -2.23
N THR A 84 -2.99 12.58 -1.10
CA THR A 84 -3.94 12.16 -0.07
C THR A 84 -5.41 12.23 -0.52
N VAL A 85 -6.26 11.40 0.10
CA VAL A 85 -7.72 11.48 -0.13
C VAL A 85 -8.26 12.87 0.19
N THR A 86 -7.78 13.49 1.26
CA THR A 86 -8.20 14.82 1.68
C THR A 86 -7.89 15.89 0.62
N GLU A 87 -6.70 15.86 0.04
CA GLU A 87 -6.33 16.77 -1.05
C GLU A 87 -7.18 16.52 -2.30
N SER A 88 -7.39 15.26 -2.67
CA SER A 88 -8.19 14.89 -3.84
C SER A 88 -9.65 15.33 -3.70
N VAL A 89 -10.27 15.07 -2.54
CA VAL A 89 -11.64 15.54 -2.26
C VAL A 89 -11.72 17.07 -2.23
N GLY A 90 -10.67 17.73 -1.70
CA GLY A 90 -10.54 19.20 -1.76
C GLY A 90 -10.52 19.72 -3.20
N GLN A 91 -9.84 19.02 -4.11
CA GLN A 91 -9.82 19.37 -5.53
C GLN A 91 -11.20 19.20 -6.20
N PHE A 92 -11.96 18.14 -5.87
CA PHE A 92 -13.33 17.95 -6.37
C PHE A 92 -14.28 19.03 -5.85
N ASN A 93 -14.14 19.45 -4.59
CA ASN A 93 -14.91 20.56 -4.04
C ASN A 93 -14.54 21.90 -4.70
N ALA A 94 -13.26 22.16 -4.96
CA ALA A 94 -12.81 23.34 -5.72
C ALA A 94 -13.42 23.35 -7.14
N PHE A 95 -13.41 22.20 -7.82
CA PHE A 95 -14.06 22.04 -9.10
C PHE A 95 -15.56 22.36 -9.03
N ARG A 96 -16.27 21.85 -8.02
CA ARG A 96 -17.70 22.15 -7.78
C ARG A 96 -17.95 23.65 -7.68
N HIS A 97 -17.12 24.37 -6.92
CA HIS A 97 -17.24 25.83 -6.79
C HIS A 97 -16.99 26.57 -8.10
N ILE A 98 -15.99 26.18 -8.85
CA ILE A 98 -15.68 26.79 -10.15
C ILE A 98 -16.82 26.56 -11.13
N MET A 99 -17.33 25.33 -11.22
CA MET A 99 -18.48 25.02 -12.09
C MET A 99 -19.69 25.86 -11.73
N TRP A 100 -19.94 26.11 -10.41
CA TRP A 100 -21.00 27.01 -9.99
C TRP A 100 -20.80 28.45 -10.42
N GLN A 101 -19.59 28.98 -10.39
CA GLN A 101 -19.29 30.32 -10.90
C GLN A 101 -19.59 30.42 -12.39
N TRP A 102 -19.14 29.46 -13.19
CA TRP A 102 -19.42 29.41 -14.61
C TRP A 102 -20.90 29.27 -14.95
N ILE A 103 -21.68 28.52 -14.18
CA ILE A 103 -23.13 28.41 -14.31
C ILE A 103 -23.81 29.75 -13.96
N GLN A 104 -23.31 30.43 -12.92
CA GLN A 104 -23.81 31.74 -12.54
C GLN A 104 -23.53 32.77 -13.64
N ASP A 105 -22.31 32.86 -14.13
CA ASP A 105 -21.91 33.78 -15.20
C ASP A 105 -22.75 33.56 -16.47
N PHE A 106 -22.98 32.31 -16.85
CA PHE A 106 -23.88 31.94 -17.93
C PHE A 106 -25.30 32.43 -17.70
N SER A 107 -25.81 32.26 -16.50
CA SER A 107 -27.18 32.64 -16.13
C SER A 107 -27.37 34.14 -16.09
N GLU A 108 -26.35 34.91 -15.69
CA GLU A 108 -26.36 36.37 -15.65
C GLU A 108 -26.22 36.99 -17.07
N ALA A 109 -25.44 36.34 -17.94
CA ALA A 109 -25.25 36.77 -19.34
C ALA A 109 -26.50 36.51 -20.20
N ALA A 110 -27.27 35.46 -19.88
CA ALA A 110 -28.56 35.24 -20.51
C ALA A 110 -29.59 36.24 -19.96
N SER A 111 -30.29 36.95 -20.83
CA SER A 111 -31.31 37.91 -20.37
C SER A 111 -32.30 37.21 -19.43
N SER A 112 -32.68 37.86 -18.32
CA SER A 112 -33.42 37.34 -17.19
C SER A 112 -34.78 36.70 -17.55
N GLN A 113 -35.19 36.69 -18.78
CA GLN A 113 -36.42 36.10 -19.29
C GLN A 113 -36.25 34.72 -19.92
N GLU A 114 -35.00 34.22 -20.04
CA GLU A 114 -34.72 33.00 -20.81
C GLU A 114 -34.33 31.80 -19.98
N ILE A 115 -33.87 31.98 -18.72
CA ILE A 115 -33.51 30.87 -17.82
C ILE A 115 -34.47 30.85 -16.61
N GLY A 116 -35.24 29.78 -16.50
CA GLY A 116 -36.12 29.58 -15.37
C GLY A 116 -35.42 29.09 -14.12
N ILE A 117 -35.92 29.47 -12.95
CA ILE A 117 -35.36 29.02 -11.66
C ILE A 117 -35.33 27.48 -11.55
N GLN A 118 -36.23 26.79 -12.20
CA GLN A 118 -36.30 25.31 -12.22
C GLN A 118 -35.11 24.72 -12.98
N GLU A 119 -34.67 25.37 -14.07
CA GLU A 119 -33.50 24.92 -14.82
C GLU A 119 -32.25 25.03 -13.97
N VAL A 120 -32.07 26.13 -13.23
CA VAL A 120 -30.94 26.31 -12.32
C VAL A 120 -30.93 25.24 -11.22
N PHE A 121 -32.13 24.89 -10.66
CA PHE A 121 -32.23 23.79 -9.68
C PHE A 121 -31.93 22.43 -10.30
N GLU A 122 -32.29 22.18 -11.55
CA GLU A 122 -31.95 20.94 -12.24
C GLU A 122 -30.44 20.84 -12.47
N TRP A 123 -29.79 21.89 -12.95
CA TRP A 123 -28.33 21.93 -13.11
C TRP A 123 -27.62 21.73 -11.78
N SER A 124 -28.12 22.35 -10.70
CA SER A 124 -27.64 22.14 -9.34
C SER A 124 -27.67 20.67 -8.95
N LYS A 125 -28.82 20.04 -9.13
CA LYS A 125 -28.99 18.64 -8.78
C LYS A 125 -28.04 17.75 -9.58
N ILE A 126 -27.96 17.95 -10.88
CA ILE A 126 -27.10 17.15 -11.77
C ILE A 126 -25.63 17.33 -11.37
N LEU A 127 -25.15 18.57 -11.23
CA LEU A 127 -23.76 18.84 -10.86
C LEU A 127 -23.39 18.19 -9.52
N ASN A 128 -24.22 18.39 -8.49
CA ASN A 128 -23.94 17.83 -7.18
C ASN A 128 -23.97 16.29 -7.22
N GLN A 129 -24.97 15.68 -7.85
CA GLN A 129 -25.02 14.22 -7.99
C GLN A 129 -23.82 13.66 -8.72
N THR A 130 -23.39 14.29 -9.82
CA THR A 130 -22.21 13.86 -10.60
C THR A 130 -20.95 13.91 -9.75
N ILE A 131 -20.74 14.98 -8.99
CA ILE A 131 -19.54 15.11 -8.15
C ILE A 131 -19.58 14.18 -6.94
N ASP A 132 -20.74 14.00 -6.32
CA ASP A 132 -20.90 13.07 -5.20
C ASP A 132 -20.61 11.62 -5.63
N GLU A 133 -21.10 11.21 -6.81
CA GLU A 133 -20.80 9.89 -7.40
C GLU A 133 -19.31 9.73 -7.73
N ILE A 134 -18.64 10.78 -8.23
CA ILE A 134 -17.18 10.79 -8.43
C ILE A 134 -16.46 10.55 -7.12
N ILE A 135 -16.83 11.27 -6.05
CA ILE A 135 -16.17 11.16 -4.75
C ILE A 135 -16.36 9.74 -4.17
N GLU A 136 -17.56 9.18 -4.30
CA GLU A 136 -17.88 7.84 -3.82
C GLU A 136 -17.01 6.78 -4.53
N VAL A 137 -17.03 6.74 -5.86
CA VAL A 137 -16.25 5.78 -6.65
C VAL A 137 -14.74 6.00 -6.43
N PHE A 138 -14.30 7.25 -6.38
CA PHE A 138 -12.90 7.60 -6.15
C PHE A 138 -12.41 7.10 -4.79
N THR A 139 -13.16 7.38 -3.72
CA THR A 139 -12.71 7.04 -2.36
C THR A 139 -12.66 5.53 -2.15
N GLU A 140 -13.61 4.78 -2.70
CA GLU A 140 -13.60 3.32 -2.64
C GLU A 140 -12.39 2.74 -3.37
N GLU A 141 -12.14 3.13 -4.62
CA GLU A 141 -10.99 2.62 -5.39
C GLU A 141 -9.65 3.02 -4.76
N TYR A 142 -9.53 4.28 -4.30
CA TYR A 142 -8.33 4.75 -3.63
C TYR A 142 -8.02 3.90 -2.39
N HIS A 143 -9.03 3.60 -1.59
CA HIS A 143 -8.89 2.73 -0.43
C HIS A 143 -8.39 1.34 -0.83
N GLN A 144 -9.00 0.73 -1.84
CA GLN A 144 -8.61 -0.60 -2.31
C GLN A 144 -7.16 -0.64 -2.81
N VAL A 145 -6.75 0.33 -3.63
CA VAL A 145 -5.36 0.43 -4.11
C VAL A 145 -4.38 0.58 -2.96
N THR A 146 -4.70 1.42 -1.98
CA THR A 146 -3.85 1.63 -0.79
C THR A 146 -3.71 0.36 0.04
N VAL A 147 -4.80 -0.39 0.23
CA VAL A 147 -4.78 -1.68 0.95
C VAL A 147 -3.91 -2.72 0.22
N ILE A 148 -4.03 -2.80 -1.10
CA ILE A 148 -3.19 -3.69 -1.93
C ILE A 148 -1.72 -3.34 -1.78
N GLN A 149 -1.35 -2.06 -1.88
CA GLN A 149 0.02 -1.59 -1.71
C GLN A 149 0.57 -1.90 -0.31
N LEU A 150 -0.22 -1.64 0.73
CA LEU A 150 0.17 -1.94 2.11
C LEU A 150 0.40 -3.44 2.32
N ASN A 151 -0.46 -4.29 1.76
CA ASN A 151 -0.30 -5.74 1.87
C ASN A 151 0.94 -6.22 1.11
N ALA A 152 1.21 -5.70 -0.09
CA ALA A 152 2.43 -6.02 -0.84
C ALA A 152 3.70 -5.60 -0.08
N GLN A 153 3.70 -4.44 0.58
CA GLN A 153 4.80 -4.02 1.44
C GLN A 153 4.98 -4.94 2.65
N LYS A 154 3.88 -5.35 3.29
CA LYS A 154 3.92 -6.31 4.41
C LYS A 154 4.46 -7.67 3.97
N GLU A 155 4.06 -8.17 2.81
CA GLU A 155 4.57 -9.42 2.26
C GLU A 155 6.07 -9.33 1.97
N MET A 156 6.54 -8.25 1.37
CA MET A 156 7.97 -8.02 1.14
C MET A 156 8.77 -7.99 2.45
N ILE A 157 8.25 -7.32 3.49
CA ILE A 157 8.88 -7.31 4.82
C ILE A 157 8.91 -8.74 5.40
N ASN A 158 7.85 -9.51 5.22
CA ASN A 158 7.76 -10.88 5.72
C ASN A 158 8.73 -11.81 4.99
N GLU A 159 8.87 -11.70 3.68
CA GLU A 159 9.87 -12.47 2.91
C GLU A 159 11.31 -12.20 3.38
N LEU A 160 11.60 -10.95 3.75
CA LEU A 160 12.91 -10.57 4.28
C LEU A 160 13.07 -10.87 5.79
N SER A 161 11.99 -11.25 6.48
CA SER A 161 11.99 -11.33 7.95
C SER A 161 12.73 -12.55 8.53
N ALA A 162 13.02 -13.55 7.71
CA ALA A 162 13.72 -14.77 8.13
C ALA A 162 14.53 -15.41 6.98
N PRO A 163 15.50 -14.69 6.38
CA PRO A 163 16.33 -15.24 5.31
C PRO A 163 17.31 -16.26 5.88
N ILE A 164 17.37 -17.45 5.29
CA ILE A 164 18.44 -18.39 5.58
C ILE A 164 19.67 -17.98 4.79
N MET A 165 20.74 -17.69 5.50
CA MET A 165 22.06 -17.39 4.91
C MET A 165 22.86 -18.67 4.75
N PRO A 166 23.06 -19.19 3.52
CA PRO A 166 23.92 -20.35 3.31
C PRO A 166 25.38 -19.98 3.54
N ILE A 167 26.07 -20.70 4.43
CA ILE A 167 27.51 -20.50 4.70
C ILE A 167 28.36 -21.61 4.11
N SER A 168 27.73 -22.73 3.76
CA SER A 168 28.33 -23.81 2.97
C SER A 168 27.26 -24.48 2.11
N LYS A 169 27.62 -25.56 1.38
CA LYS A 169 26.70 -26.32 0.52
C LYS A 169 25.50 -26.88 1.25
N ASP A 170 25.65 -27.17 2.53
CA ASP A 170 24.72 -27.96 3.35
C ASP A 170 24.42 -27.30 4.70
N ILE A 171 24.95 -26.10 4.95
CA ILE A 171 24.78 -25.39 6.21
C ILE A 171 24.19 -24.00 5.95
N GLY A 172 23.11 -23.70 6.68
CA GLY A 172 22.48 -22.37 6.68
C GLY A 172 22.36 -21.79 8.08
N ILE A 173 22.39 -20.47 8.16
CA ILE A 173 22.10 -19.70 9.38
C ILE A 173 20.78 -18.97 9.20
N LEU A 174 19.91 -19.10 10.18
CA LEU A 174 18.67 -18.34 10.30
C LEU A 174 18.76 -17.40 11.51
N PRO A 175 19.13 -16.13 11.35
CA PRO A 175 19.09 -15.17 12.42
C PRO A 175 17.68 -14.64 12.64
N LEU A 176 17.15 -14.76 13.83
CA LEU A 176 15.90 -14.13 14.23
C LEU A 176 16.19 -12.87 15.05
N VAL A 177 15.68 -11.73 14.60
CA VAL A 177 15.94 -10.43 15.20
C VAL A 177 14.61 -9.67 15.42
N GLY A 178 14.50 -8.97 16.56
CA GLY A 178 13.34 -8.18 16.92
C GLY A 178 12.20 -9.00 17.52
N GLU A 179 11.07 -8.34 17.78
CA GLU A 179 9.88 -8.99 18.33
C GLU A 179 9.28 -9.95 17.31
N ILE A 180 8.89 -11.13 17.80
CA ILE A 180 8.21 -12.15 17.02
C ILE A 180 6.81 -12.29 17.60
N ASP A 181 5.80 -11.88 16.85
CA ASP A 181 4.40 -12.16 17.15
C ASP A 181 3.96 -13.51 16.57
N THR A 182 2.76 -13.94 16.88
CA THR A 182 2.20 -15.21 16.43
C THR A 182 2.10 -15.31 14.90
N TYR A 183 1.79 -14.19 14.23
CA TYR A 183 1.69 -14.16 12.77
C TYR A 183 3.06 -14.32 12.12
N ARG A 184 4.04 -13.52 12.57
CA ARG A 184 5.43 -13.59 12.10
C ARG A 184 6.03 -14.98 12.35
N ALA A 185 5.78 -15.56 13.52
CA ALA A 185 6.27 -16.91 13.85
C ALA A 185 5.75 -17.99 12.90
N ARG A 186 4.49 -17.88 12.46
CA ARG A 186 3.91 -18.78 11.45
C ARG A 186 4.54 -18.58 10.07
N THR A 187 4.70 -17.35 9.63
CA THR A 187 5.35 -17.01 8.35
C THR A 187 6.80 -17.51 8.33
N ILE A 188 7.54 -17.37 9.45
CA ILE A 188 8.89 -17.93 9.61
C ILE A 188 8.88 -19.43 9.37
N LEU A 189 7.96 -20.19 9.98
CA LEU A 189 7.88 -21.63 9.82
C LEU A 189 7.72 -22.02 8.33
N GLU A 190 6.75 -21.41 7.64
CA GLU A 190 6.45 -21.71 6.24
C GLU A 190 7.64 -21.37 5.33
N SER A 191 8.25 -20.19 5.51
CA SER A 191 9.40 -19.72 4.76
C SER A 191 10.65 -20.57 4.97
N VAL A 192 10.95 -20.92 6.23
CA VAL A 192 12.12 -21.72 6.60
C VAL A 192 12.10 -23.10 5.95
N LEU A 193 10.95 -23.78 5.97
CA LEU A 193 10.82 -25.10 5.37
C LEU A 193 11.04 -25.06 3.84
N ALA A 194 10.47 -24.06 3.18
CA ALA A 194 10.67 -23.87 1.74
C ALA A 194 12.13 -23.60 1.40
N GLN A 195 12.80 -22.69 2.14
CA GLN A 195 14.21 -22.35 1.93
C GLN A 195 15.14 -23.53 2.23
N CYS A 196 14.92 -24.25 3.34
CA CYS A 196 15.70 -25.42 3.70
C CYS A 196 15.66 -26.48 2.60
N SER A 197 14.48 -26.73 2.03
CA SER A 197 14.31 -27.69 0.93
C SER A 197 14.99 -27.23 -0.34
N ALA A 198 14.84 -25.95 -0.71
CA ALA A 198 15.47 -25.38 -1.91
C ALA A 198 16.99 -25.39 -1.84
N LEU A 199 17.56 -25.08 -0.65
CA LEU A 199 19.00 -25.03 -0.39
C LEU A 199 19.60 -26.42 -0.09
N LYS A 200 18.78 -27.47 0.06
CA LYS A 200 19.19 -28.84 0.39
C LYS A 200 20.10 -28.90 1.62
N LEU A 201 19.72 -28.20 2.68
CA LEU A 201 20.51 -28.11 3.89
C LEU A 201 20.52 -29.44 4.66
N SER A 202 21.65 -29.74 5.30
CA SER A 202 21.79 -30.79 6.33
C SER A 202 21.80 -30.22 7.73
N TYR A 203 22.25 -28.96 7.87
CA TYR A 203 22.34 -28.25 9.15
C TYR A 203 21.74 -26.87 9.06
N LEU A 204 20.91 -26.53 10.05
CA LEU A 204 20.33 -25.20 10.21
C LEU A 204 20.73 -24.62 11.58
N PHE A 205 21.44 -23.51 11.60
CA PHE A 205 21.71 -22.76 12.83
C PHE A 205 20.64 -21.69 13.01
N LEU A 206 19.79 -21.87 14.02
CA LEU A 206 18.75 -20.93 14.39
C LEU A 206 19.26 -20.03 15.51
N ASP A 207 19.61 -18.79 15.19
CA ASP A 207 20.09 -17.84 16.18
C ASP A 207 18.97 -16.91 16.66
N ILE A 208 18.66 -16.99 17.95
CA ILE A 208 17.61 -16.21 18.62
C ILE A 208 18.18 -15.15 19.57
N SER A 209 19.48 -14.86 19.49
CA SER A 209 20.14 -13.85 20.34
C SER A 209 19.54 -12.44 20.17
N GLY A 210 19.00 -12.14 18.99
CA GLY A 210 18.36 -10.88 18.64
C GLY A 210 16.88 -10.78 19.02
N VAL A 211 16.29 -11.84 19.62
CA VAL A 211 14.90 -11.85 20.05
C VAL A 211 14.78 -11.41 21.51
N PRO A 212 14.12 -10.26 21.80
CA PRO A 212 14.08 -9.74 23.17
C PRO A 212 13.18 -10.55 24.11
N ILE A 213 12.03 -10.99 23.61
CA ILE A 213 11.01 -11.72 24.39
C ILE A 213 10.47 -12.86 23.54
N VAL A 214 10.30 -14.02 24.16
CA VAL A 214 9.63 -15.19 23.58
C VAL A 214 8.48 -15.57 24.51
N ASP A 215 7.25 -15.36 24.04
CA ASP A 215 6.06 -15.83 24.73
C ASP A 215 5.81 -17.32 24.45
N THR A 216 4.79 -17.86 25.09
CA THR A 216 4.40 -19.28 24.98
C THR A 216 4.11 -19.69 23.54
N MET A 217 3.44 -18.81 22.78
CA MET A 217 3.02 -19.13 21.42
C MET A 217 4.21 -19.10 20.48
N VAL A 218 5.09 -18.12 20.62
CA VAL A 218 6.34 -18.01 19.85
C VAL A 218 7.27 -19.17 20.12
N ALA A 219 7.45 -19.55 21.40
CA ALA A 219 8.22 -20.75 21.75
C ALA A 219 7.68 -21.99 21.05
N TYR A 220 6.36 -22.20 21.09
CA TYR A 220 5.72 -23.33 20.42
C TYR A 220 5.95 -23.33 18.89
N GLN A 221 5.90 -22.17 18.23
CA GLN A 221 6.16 -22.08 16.79
C GLN A 221 7.65 -22.36 16.47
N ILE A 222 8.59 -21.85 17.27
CA ILE A 222 10.02 -22.19 17.12
C ILE A 222 10.23 -23.70 17.21
N PHE A 223 9.57 -24.36 18.16
CA PHE A 223 9.62 -25.83 18.26
C PHE A 223 9.06 -26.52 17.03
N LYS A 224 7.95 -26.03 16.47
CA LYS A 224 7.42 -26.56 15.22
C LYS A 224 8.41 -26.43 14.06
N VAL A 225 9.19 -25.34 13.99
CA VAL A 225 10.25 -25.20 13.00
C VAL A 225 11.26 -26.33 13.15
N ILE A 226 11.71 -26.59 14.38
CA ILE A 226 12.71 -27.63 14.66
C ILE A 226 12.18 -29.02 14.32
N ASP A 227 10.98 -29.35 14.77
CA ASP A 227 10.37 -30.65 14.48
C ASP A 227 10.16 -30.85 12.98
N SER A 228 9.72 -29.80 12.29
CA SER A 228 9.47 -29.89 10.85
C SER A 228 10.78 -30.01 10.05
N THR A 229 11.84 -29.28 10.43
CA THR A 229 13.16 -29.43 9.80
C THR A 229 13.76 -30.81 10.05
N LYS A 230 13.55 -31.37 11.24
CA LYS A 230 13.93 -32.75 11.58
C LYS A 230 13.28 -33.80 10.69
N LEU A 231 11.98 -33.59 10.35
CA LEU A 231 11.26 -34.46 9.38
C LEU A 231 11.85 -34.38 7.96
N LEU A 232 12.47 -33.27 7.61
CA LEU A 232 13.21 -33.10 6.35
C LEU A 232 14.64 -33.67 6.41
N GLY A 233 15.04 -34.25 7.55
CA GLY A 233 16.39 -34.79 7.76
C GLY A 233 17.43 -33.73 8.09
N ILE A 234 17.00 -32.52 8.46
CA ILE A 234 17.88 -31.38 8.76
C ILE A 234 18.10 -31.31 10.26
N GLU A 235 19.35 -31.29 10.69
CA GLU A 235 19.72 -31.09 12.09
C GLU A 235 19.70 -29.59 12.41
N THR A 236 18.76 -29.17 13.29
CA THR A 236 18.65 -27.78 13.72
C THR A 236 19.35 -27.59 15.06
N ILE A 237 20.19 -26.54 15.13
CA ILE A 237 20.94 -26.14 16.32
C ILE A 237 20.49 -24.73 16.70
N ILE A 238 19.98 -24.57 17.93
CA ILE A 238 19.58 -23.24 18.43
C ILE A 238 20.76 -22.60 19.13
N SER A 239 20.99 -21.32 18.86
CA SER A 239 22.00 -20.50 19.54
C SER A 239 21.38 -19.23 20.13
N GLY A 240 22.05 -18.66 21.14
CA GLY A 240 21.68 -17.38 21.71
C GLY A 240 20.46 -17.41 22.64
N ILE A 241 20.16 -18.55 23.24
CA ILE A 241 19.06 -18.66 24.21
C ILE A 241 19.40 -17.85 25.47
N ARG A 242 18.59 -16.84 25.77
CA ARG A 242 18.71 -16.05 26.98
C ARG A 242 18.08 -16.75 28.18
N PRO A 243 18.54 -16.47 29.43
CA PRO A 243 18.00 -17.09 30.63
C PRO A 243 16.49 -16.98 30.78
N GLU A 244 15.91 -15.85 30.40
CA GLU A 244 14.48 -15.57 30.46
C GLU A 244 13.69 -16.51 29.54
N ILE A 245 14.23 -16.73 28.33
CA ILE A 245 13.65 -17.64 27.34
C ILE A 245 13.73 -19.08 27.84
N ALA A 246 14.90 -19.48 28.39
CA ALA A 246 15.07 -20.81 28.97
C ALA A 246 14.07 -21.09 30.10
N GLN A 247 13.84 -20.13 31.01
CA GLN A 247 12.84 -20.25 32.06
C GLN A 247 11.41 -20.41 31.52
N THR A 248 11.06 -19.64 30.47
CA THR A 248 9.75 -19.73 29.83
C THR A 248 9.53 -21.11 29.23
N VAL A 249 10.50 -21.63 28.55
CA VAL A 249 10.44 -22.94 27.89
C VAL A 249 10.29 -24.07 28.90
N VAL A 250 11.05 -24.04 30.02
CA VAL A 250 10.93 -25.02 31.11
C VAL A 250 9.54 -24.97 31.74
N LYS A 251 8.99 -23.77 31.99
CA LYS A 251 7.63 -23.61 32.53
C LYS A 251 6.55 -24.17 31.60
N LEU A 252 6.80 -24.20 30.31
CA LEU A 252 5.87 -24.73 29.31
C LEU A 252 5.93 -26.25 29.17
N GLY A 253 6.88 -26.90 29.83
CA GLY A 253 7.07 -28.34 29.72
C GLY A 253 7.54 -28.80 28.34
N LEU A 254 8.10 -27.91 27.53
CA LEU A 254 8.64 -28.26 26.24
C LEU A 254 9.95 -29.04 26.42
N ASP A 255 10.04 -30.19 25.77
CA ASP A 255 11.21 -31.07 25.90
C ASP A 255 12.35 -30.63 24.96
N PHE A 256 13.36 -29.98 25.55
CA PHE A 256 14.59 -29.59 24.86
C PHE A 256 15.64 -30.69 24.76
N SER A 257 15.42 -31.86 25.37
CA SER A 257 16.39 -32.96 25.38
C SER A 257 16.78 -33.42 23.96
N GLN A 258 15.89 -33.23 23.01
CA GLN A 258 16.07 -33.59 21.61
C GLN A 258 16.63 -32.46 20.75
N VAL A 259 16.80 -31.25 21.29
CA VAL A 259 17.23 -30.06 20.55
C VAL A 259 18.65 -29.70 20.93
N LYS A 260 19.54 -29.66 19.97
CA LYS A 260 20.92 -29.17 20.21
C LYS A 260 20.90 -27.67 20.45
N THR A 261 21.44 -27.27 21.60
CA THR A 261 21.52 -25.86 21.99
C THR A 261 22.95 -25.45 22.25
N GLU A 262 23.29 -24.23 21.83
CA GLU A 262 24.60 -23.63 22.05
C GLU A 262 24.46 -22.22 22.61
N GLN A 263 25.43 -21.82 23.41
CA GLN A 263 25.41 -20.51 24.06
C GLN A 263 25.44 -19.34 23.06
N SER A 264 26.15 -19.51 21.95
CA SER A 264 26.29 -18.50 20.90
C SER A 264 26.44 -19.14 19.53
N LEU A 265 26.12 -18.39 18.49
CA LEU A 265 26.31 -18.81 17.10
C LEU A 265 27.78 -19.16 16.80
N ALA A 266 28.72 -18.35 17.30
CA ALA A 266 30.16 -18.61 17.14
C ALA A 266 30.57 -19.96 17.70
N LYS A 267 30.10 -20.33 18.91
CA LYS A 267 30.37 -21.64 19.51
C LYS A 267 29.71 -22.77 18.71
N ALA A 268 28.47 -22.56 18.26
CA ALA A 268 27.74 -23.53 17.46
C ALA A 268 28.48 -23.87 16.16
N LEU A 269 29.00 -22.85 15.48
CA LEU A 269 29.78 -22.99 14.25
C LEU A 269 31.13 -23.65 14.51
N ALA A 270 31.85 -23.26 15.58
CA ALA A 270 33.14 -23.85 15.94
C ALA A 270 32.99 -25.35 16.20
N ASN A 271 31.92 -25.80 16.87
CA ASN A 271 31.65 -27.22 17.15
C ASN A 271 31.40 -28.04 15.86
N LYS A 272 31.06 -27.38 14.75
CA LYS A 272 30.92 -28.00 13.42
C LYS A 272 32.17 -27.83 12.53
N GLY A 273 33.26 -27.38 13.11
CA GLY A 273 34.56 -27.32 12.42
C GLY A 273 34.86 -26.01 11.70
N PHE A 274 33.99 -24.99 11.83
CA PHE A 274 34.30 -23.65 11.32
C PHE A 274 35.28 -22.99 12.27
N LYS A 275 36.52 -22.73 11.79
CA LYS A 275 37.54 -21.97 12.53
C LYS A 275 37.55 -20.53 12.04
N ILE A 276 37.46 -19.58 12.97
CA ILE A 276 37.78 -18.19 12.68
C ILE A 276 39.30 -18.12 12.70
N GLU A 277 39.98 -17.92 11.58
CA GLU A 277 41.38 -17.56 11.56
C GLU A 277 41.46 -16.12 12.09
N GLU A 278 42.04 -15.96 13.28
CA GLU A 278 42.45 -14.65 13.79
C GLU A 278 43.58 -14.14 12.91
N SER A 279 43.35 -13.05 12.19
CA SER A 279 44.36 -12.35 11.36
C SER A 279 45.29 -11.52 12.24
#